data_271735396ca067c38b2687782e2e04b2
#
_entry.id   271735396ca067c38b2687782e2e04b2
#
_cell.length_a   1.000
_cell.length_b   1.000
_cell.length_c   1.000
_cell.angle_alpha   90.00
_cell.angle_beta   90.00
_cell.angle_gamma   90.00
#
_symmetry.space_group_name_H-M   'P 1'
#
loop_
_entity.id
_entity.type
_entity.pdbx_description
1 polymer ?
#
loop_
_entity_poly.entity_id
_entity_poly.type
_entity_poly.pdbx_seq_one_letter_code
_entity_poly.pdbx_strand_id
1 'polypeptide(L)'
;ALVGRNNPRWCITYLATITYGAVIVPILQDFAPADIVHIVNHSESRLLFVGDNYWDIIEEDEIARIDAVLSLTDFHVIYERRGKSLGVYMRDMVKNYRAKYKRGFSADDIKYPDIPNDQMVLLNYTSGTTGYSKGVMLTVNNLTGNVSFARGMVNTQTGTHYFVRGGRTLSFLP
;
A
#
# COMPACT_ATOMS: atom_id res chain seq x y z
N ALA A 1 0.70 -5.84 -4.24
CA ALA A 1 -0.64 -5.96 -3.65
C ALA A 1 -0.57 -5.79 -2.14
N LEU A 2 -1.69 -5.50 -1.52
CA LEU A 2 -1.80 -5.21 -0.09
C LEU A 2 -3.13 -5.78 0.44
N VAL A 3 -3.08 -6.78 1.32
CA VAL A 3 -4.26 -7.42 1.93
C VAL A 3 -4.09 -7.56 3.44
N GLY A 4 -5.08 -7.14 4.19
CA GLY A 4 -5.08 -7.25 5.65
C GLY A 4 -5.96 -6.21 6.32
N ARG A 5 -6.14 -6.35 7.63
CA ARG A 5 -6.91 -5.39 8.42
C ARG A 5 -6.20 -4.04 8.49
N ASN A 6 -6.98 -2.98 8.58
CA ASN A 6 -6.46 -1.62 8.76
C ASN A 6 -5.56 -1.54 10.00
N ASN A 7 -4.31 -1.18 9.78
CA ASN A 7 -3.31 -0.97 10.82
C ASN A 7 -2.28 0.08 10.34
N PRO A 8 -1.42 0.61 11.21
CA PRO A 8 -0.46 1.63 10.81
C PRO A 8 0.46 1.21 9.66
N ARG A 9 0.89 -0.05 9.60
CA ARG A 9 1.77 -0.54 8.54
C ARG A 9 1.05 -0.68 7.20
N TRP A 10 -0.24 -1.01 7.22
CA TRP A 10 -1.08 -0.97 6.03
C TRP A 10 -1.07 0.45 5.42
N CYS A 11 -1.33 1.47 6.25
CA CYS A 11 -1.29 2.86 5.81
C CYS A 11 0.11 3.29 5.31
N ILE A 12 1.17 2.88 6.02
CA ILE A 12 2.56 3.16 5.61
C ILE A 12 2.84 2.53 4.25
N THR A 13 2.50 1.26 4.04
CA THR A 13 2.70 0.56 2.77
C THR A 13 1.93 1.24 1.64
N TYR A 14 0.67 1.59 1.88
CA TYR A 14 -0.17 2.28 0.90
C TYR A 14 0.45 3.61 0.48
N LEU A 15 0.77 4.48 1.43
CA LEU A 15 1.34 5.80 1.16
C LEU A 15 2.75 5.69 0.56
N ALA A 16 3.60 4.80 1.07
CA ALA A 16 4.95 4.61 0.54
C ALA A 16 4.93 4.14 -0.92
N THR A 17 4.02 3.24 -1.27
CA THR A 17 3.89 2.75 -2.65
C THR A 17 3.49 3.87 -3.60
N ILE A 18 2.47 4.65 -3.25
CA ILE A 18 1.99 5.76 -4.09
C ILE A 18 3.07 6.84 -4.23
N THR A 19 3.70 7.23 -3.14
CA THR A 19 4.72 8.29 -3.15
C THR A 19 6.02 7.86 -3.82
N TYR A 20 6.27 6.56 -3.92
CA TYR A 20 7.35 6.00 -4.73
C TYR A 20 7.04 6.03 -6.24
N GLY A 21 5.78 6.21 -6.63
CA GLY A 21 5.31 6.17 -8.01
C GLY A 21 4.98 4.77 -8.53
N ALA A 22 4.84 3.81 -7.62
CA ALA A 22 4.37 2.46 -7.95
C ALA A 22 2.85 2.36 -7.79
N VAL A 23 2.26 1.34 -8.41
CA VAL A 23 0.82 1.06 -8.33
C VAL A 23 0.54 0.24 -7.08
N ILE A 24 -0.31 0.75 -6.19
CA ILE A 24 -0.84 -0.01 -5.07
C ILE A 24 -2.12 -0.74 -5.47
N VAL A 25 -2.26 -1.99 -5.03
CA VAL A 25 -3.44 -2.83 -5.26
C VAL A 25 -3.99 -3.25 -3.90
N PRO A 26 -4.83 -2.42 -3.26
CA PRO A 26 -5.46 -2.80 -2.00
C PRO A 26 -6.55 -3.83 -2.26
N ILE A 27 -6.56 -4.89 -1.47
CA ILE A 27 -7.51 -5.99 -1.54
C ILE A 27 -8.32 -5.98 -0.24
N LEU A 28 -9.63 -5.97 -0.37
CA LEU A 28 -10.52 -6.00 0.80
C LEU A 28 -10.32 -7.31 1.56
N GLN A 29 -10.31 -7.20 2.88
CA GLN A 29 -10.12 -8.34 3.78
C GLN A 29 -11.19 -9.42 3.69
N ASP A 30 -12.38 -9.06 3.20
CA ASP A 30 -13.55 -9.93 3.12
C ASP A 30 -13.65 -10.67 1.77
N PHE A 31 -12.68 -10.50 0.87
CA PHE A 31 -12.61 -11.29 -0.35
C PHE A 31 -12.25 -12.75 -0.04
N ALA A 32 -12.86 -13.67 -0.78
CA ALA A 32 -12.52 -15.09 -0.68
C ALA A 32 -11.05 -15.33 -1.11
N PRO A 33 -10.38 -16.37 -0.60
CA PRO A 33 -8.99 -16.70 -0.97
C PRO A 33 -8.76 -16.75 -2.49
N ALA A 34 -9.66 -17.39 -3.22
CA ALA A 34 -9.58 -17.47 -4.69
C ALA A 34 -9.66 -16.09 -5.37
N ASP A 35 -10.42 -15.14 -4.82
CA ASP A 35 -10.50 -13.78 -5.33
C ASP A 35 -9.19 -13.02 -5.05
N ILE A 36 -8.60 -13.22 -3.86
CA ILE A 36 -7.30 -12.62 -3.50
C ILE A 36 -6.23 -13.10 -4.49
N VAL A 37 -6.12 -14.40 -4.71
CA VAL A 37 -5.20 -15.02 -5.67
C VAL A 37 -5.44 -14.47 -7.08
N HIS A 38 -6.70 -14.43 -7.52
CA HIS A 38 -7.07 -13.87 -8.82
C HIS A 38 -6.60 -12.42 -8.97
N ILE A 39 -6.87 -11.56 -7.97
CA ILE A 39 -6.48 -10.14 -8.00
C ILE A 39 -4.96 -9.98 -8.03
N VAL A 40 -4.24 -10.73 -7.21
CA VAL A 40 -2.76 -10.70 -7.17
C VAL A 40 -2.18 -11.04 -8.54
N ASN A 41 -2.70 -12.08 -9.18
CA ASN A 41 -2.22 -12.52 -10.50
C ASN A 41 -2.66 -11.57 -11.63
N HIS A 42 -3.92 -11.15 -11.63
CA HIS A 42 -4.47 -10.26 -12.66
C HIS A 42 -3.83 -8.87 -12.63
N SER A 43 -3.51 -8.36 -11.44
CA SER A 43 -2.81 -7.08 -11.28
C SER A 43 -1.32 -7.16 -11.60
N GLU A 44 -0.79 -8.35 -11.89
CA GLU A 44 0.64 -8.60 -12.11
C GLU A 44 1.53 -8.12 -10.95
N SER A 45 1.01 -8.18 -9.73
CA SER A 45 1.73 -7.74 -8.54
C SER A 45 3.05 -8.49 -8.36
N ARG A 46 4.10 -7.75 -7.98
CA ARG A 46 5.44 -8.31 -7.74
C ARG A 46 5.74 -8.46 -6.26
N LEU A 47 5.15 -7.64 -5.42
CA LEU A 47 5.23 -7.72 -3.97
C LEU A 47 3.83 -7.87 -3.39
N LEU A 48 3.70 -8.72 -2.37
CA LEU A 48 2.48 -8.88 -1.60
C LEU A 48 2.78 -8.51 -0.14
N PHE A 49 2.08 -7.51 0.36
CA PHE A 49 2.05 -7.20 1.80
C PHE A 49 0.79 -7.80 2.38
N VAL A 50 0.93 -8.64 3.40
CA VAL A 50 -0.16 -9.49 3.88
C VAL A 50 -0.26 -9.47 5.41
N GLY A 51 -1.49 -9.43 5.94
CA GLY A 51 -1.75 -9.74 7.34
C GLY A 51 -1.55 -11.25 7.58
N ASP A 52 -0.99 -11.61 8.72
CA ASP A 52 -0.53 -12.98 8.97
C ASP A 52 -1.60 -14.05 8.70
N ASN A 53 -2.85 -13.81 9.08
CA ASN A 53 -3.96 -14.74 8.86
C ASN A 53 -4.35 -14.96 7.38
N TYR A 54 -3.86 -14.11 6.46
CA TYR A 54 -4.18 -14.24 5.03
C TYR A 54 -3.13 -15.04 4.27
N TRP A 55 -1.91 -15.10 4.78
CA TRP A 55 -0.86 -15.91 4.16
C TRP A 55 -1.17 -17.40 4.26
N ASP A 56 -1.70 -17.84 5.40
CA ASP A 56 -2.01 -19.26 5.66
C ASP A 56 -3.09 -19.84 4.72
N ILE A 57 -3.80 -18.99 3.98
CA ILE A 57 -4.88 -19.39 3.06
C ILE A 57 -4.52 -19.21 1.58
N ILE A 58 -3.28 -18.81 1.27
CA ILE A 58 -2.77 -18.62 -0.09
C ILE A 58 -1.70 -19.67 -0.37
N GLU A 59 -1.89 -20.47 -1.41
CA GLU A 59 -0.86 -21.43 -1.84
C GLU A 59 0.22 -20.72 -2.67
N GLU A 60 1.49 -21.02 -2.40
CA GLU A 60 2.63 -20.34 -3.03
C GLU A 60 2.67 -20.52 -4.55
N ASP A 61 2.24 -21.66 -5.05
CA ASP A 61 2.23 -22.00 -6.48
C ASP A 61 1.11 -21.28 -7.24
N GLU A 62 0.07 -20.81 -6.55
CA GLU A 62 -1.01 -20.03 -7.14
C GLU A 62 -0.62 -18.58 -7.47
N ILE A 63 0.45 -18.03 -6.86
CA ILE A 63 0.90 -16.64 -7.02
C ILE A 63 2.20 -16.53 -7.80
N ALA A 64 2.21 -17.08 -8.99
CA ALA A 64 3.42 -17.32 -9.80
C ALA A 64 4.27 -16.08 -10.12
N ARG A 65 3.77 -14.85 -10.04
CA ARG A 65 4.51 -13.61 -10.36
C ARG A 65 5.06 -12.87 -9.15
N ILE A 66 4.70 -13.25 -7.95
CA ILE A 66 5.18 -12.61 -6.71
C ILE A 66 6.68 -12.89 -6.53
N ASP A 67 7.45 -11.86 -6.30
CA ASP A 67 8.88 -11.95 -5.98
C ASP A 67 9.13 -12.13 -4.48
N ALA A 68 8.29 -11.48 -3.65
CA ALA A 68 8.35 -11.64 -2.21
C ALA A 68 7.02 -11.29 -1.53
N VAL A 69 6.81 -11.88 -0.36
CA VAL A 69 5.68 -11.61 0.54
C VAL A 69 6.23 -11.09 1.87
N LEU A 70 5.65 -9.98 2.35
CA LEU A 70 6.03 -9.33 3.60
C LEU A 70 4.84 -9.29 4.56
N SER A 71 5.12 -9.57 5.83
CA SER A 71 4.12 -9.43 6.90
C SER A 71 3.78 -7.98 7.18
N LEU A 72 2.49 -7.67 7.36
CA LEU A 72 2.03 -6.38 7.89
C LEU A 72 2.21 -6.26 9.42
N THR A 73 2.69 -7.31 10.09
CA THR A 73 2.95 -7.28 11.54
C THR A 73 4.24 -6.54 11.87
N ASP A 74 5.31 -6.75 11.07
CA ASP A 74 6.64 -6.17 11.34
C ASP A 74 7.49 -5.95 10.08
N PHE A 75 6.94 -6.23 8.89
CA PHE A 75 7.62 -6.22 7.60
C PHE A 75 8.67 -7.31 7.41
N HIS A 76 8.67 -8.38 8.22
CA HIS A 76 9.54 -9.51 7.90
C HIS A 76 9.13 -10.18 6.58
N VAL A 77 10.10 -10.77 5.91
CA VAL A 77 9.88 -11.50 4.65
C VAL A 77 9.39 -12.90 4.99
N ILE A 78 8.13 -13.20 4.63
CA ILE A 78 7.49 -14.50 4.83
C ILE A 78 7.92 -15.46 3.72
N TYR A 79 7.91 -14.97 2.48
CA TYR A 79 8.25 -15.73 1.29
C TYR A 79 9.16 -14.90 0.38
N GLU A 80 10.13 -15.54 -0.25
CA GLU A 80 10.98 -14.92 -1.25
C GLU A 80 11.28 -15.91 -2.36
N ARG A 81 11.02 -15.51 -3.59
CA ARG A 81 11.33 -16.32 -4.76
C ARG A 81 12.83 -16.54 -4.88
N ARG A 82 13.22 -17.75 -5.25
CA ARG A 82 14.62 -18.10 -5.48
C ARG A 82 15.33 -17.11 -6.42
N GLY A 83 16.50 -16.64 -6.01
CA GLY A 83 17.30 -15.67 -6.77
C GLY A 83 16.98 -14.21 -6.48
N LYS A 84 16.04 -13.91 -5.57
CA LYS A 84 15.82 -12.57 -5.01
C LYS A 84 16.66 -12.40 -3.73
N SER A 85 16.80 -11.16 -3.28
CA SER A 85 17.64 -10.83 -2.13
C SER A 85 16.98 -9.85 -1.15
N LEU A 86 15.66 -9.79 -1.17
CA LEU A 86 14.89 -8.88 -0.30
C LEU A 86 15.11 -9.22 1.17
N GLY A 87 15.12 -10.51 1.53
CA GLY A 87 15.35 -10.96 2.91
C GLY A 87 16.71 -10.51 3.44
N VAL A 88 17.76 -10.57 2.60
CA VAL A 88 19.08 -10.03 2.96
C VAL A 88 19.02 -8.51 3.12
N TYR A 89 18.38 -7.80 2.18
CA TYR A 89 18.23 -6.35 2.24
C TYR A 89 17.49 -5.89 3.50
N MET A 90 16.38 -6.54 3.84
CA MET A 90 15.58 -6.22 5.02
C MET A 90 16.35 -6.47 6.31
N ARG A 91 17.11 -7.56 6.42
CA ARG A 91 17.97 -7.84 7.56
C ARG A 91 19.04 -6.76 7.75
N ASP A 92 19.63 -6.27 6.67
CA ASP A 92 20.68 -5.26 6.69
C ASP A 92 20.12 -3.82 6.65
N MET A 93 18.79 -3.64 6.64
CA MET A 93 18.15 -2.34 6.45
C MET A 93 18.63 -1.27 7.42
N VAL A 94 18.73 -1.58 8.71
CA VAL A 94 19.20 -0.62 9.74
C VAL A 94 20.65 -0.21 9.50
N LYS A 95 21.50 -1.16 9.12
CA LYS A 95 22.91 -0.91 8.78
C LYS A 95 23.00 0.00 7.54
N ASN A 96 22.24 -0.32 6.50
CA ASN A 96 22.19 0.44 5.26
C ASN A 96 21.65 1.85 5.49
N TYR A 97 20.59 1.99 6.31
CA TYR A 97 20.04 3.29 6.71
C TYR A 97 21.09 4.15 7.42
N ARG A 98 21.79 3.61 8.44
CA ARG A 98 22.86 4.33 9.15
C ARG A 98 24.03 4.70 8.27
N ALA A 99 24.38 3.84 7.31
CA ALA A 99 25.45 4.12 6.36
C ALA A 99 25.08 5.25 5.39
N LYS A 100 23.82 5.31 4.97
CA LYS A 100 23.29 6.33 4.06
C LYS A 100 23.12 7.67 4.77
N TYR A 101 22.59 7.69 5.97
CA TYR A 101 22.23 8.90 6.71
C TYR A 101 23.16 9.12 7.92
N LYS A 102 24.47 9.30 7.65
CA LYS A 102 25.50 9.44 8.68
C LYS A 102 25.30 10.63 9.63
N ARG A 103 24.62 11.69 9.17
CA ARG A 103 24.30 12.90 9.95
C ARG A 103 22.88 12.90 10.53
N GLY A 104 22.20 11.76 10.48
CA GLY A 104 20.77 11.64 10.78
C GLY A 104 19.92 11.90 9.53
N PHE A 105 18.64 11.53 9.65
CA PHE A 105 17.64 11.73 8.59
C PHE A 105 16.90 13.06 8.83
N SER A 106 16.72 13.84 7.79
CA SER A 106 16.02 15.13 7.82
C SER A 106 14.94 15.20 6.71
N ALA A 107 14.12 16.24 6.75
CA ALA A 107 13.14 16.50 5.70
C ALA A 107 13.76 16.69 4.32
N ASP A 108 14.99 17.21 4.26
CA ASP A 108 15.72 17.44 3.00
C ASP A 108 16.17 16.16 2.32
N ASP A 109 16.21 15.04 3.06
CA ASP A 109 16.52 13.72 2.53
C ASP A 109 15.32 13.07 1.82
N ILE A 110 14.12 13.61 2.02
CA ILE A 110 12.90 13.10 1.38
C ILE A 110 12.88 13.59 -0.07
N LYS A 111 13.06 12.67 -1.00
CA LYS A 111 12.98 12.93 -2.44
C LYS A 111 11.81 12.15 -3.00
N TYR A 112 10.77 12.85 -3.44
CA TYR A 112 9.69 12.24 -4.19
C TYR A 112 10.02 12.26 -5.68
N PRO A 113 9.74 11.19 -6.43
CA PRO A 113 9.82 11.23 -7.89
C PRO A 113 8.79 12.24 -8.43
N ASP A 114 9.08 12.81 -9.58
CA ASP A 114 8.09 13.57 -10.34
C ASP A 114 7.14 12.59 -11.03
N ILE A 115 5.91 12.50 -10.52
CA ILE A 115 4.91 11.55 -10.99
C ILE A 115 3.88 12.32 -11.79
N PRO A 116 3.69 12.02 -13.09
CA PRO A 116 2.67 12.64 -13.91
C PRO A 116 1.25 12.49 -13.35
N ASN A 117 0.42 13.50 -13.49
CA ASN A 117 -0.93 13.52 -12.94
C ASN A 117 -1.85 12.44 -13.52
N ASP A 118 -1.58 11.99 -14.74
CA ASP A 118 -2.31 10.93 -15.44
C ASP A 118 -1.74 9.53 -15.19
N GLN A 119 -0.64 9.41 -14.45
CA GLN A 119 -0.08 8.12 -14.08
C GLN A 119 -1.02 7.38 -13.14
N MET A 120 -1.30 6.11 -13.47
CA MET A 120 -2.01 5.20 -12.56
C MET A 120 -1.13 4.90 -11.35
N VAL A 121 -1.69 5.06 -10.15
CA VAL A 121 -1.01 4.80 -8.88
C VAL A 121 -1.81 3.89 -7.96
N LEU A 122 -3.07 3.63 -8.32
CA LEU A 122 -3.97 2.78 -7.54
C LEU A 122 -4.83 1.94 -8.49
N LEU A 123 -4.88 0.64 -8.23
CA LEU A 123 -5.78 -0.29 -8.89
C LEU A 123 -6.68 -0.94 -7.84
N ASN A 124 -7.93 -0.51 -7.80
CA ASN A 124 -8.91 -0.97 -6.82
C ASN A 124 -9.89 -1.96 -7.43
N TYR A 125 -10.07 -3.12 -6.81
CA TYR A 125 -11.01 -4.13 -7.29
C TYR A 125 -12.34 -4.03 -6.57
N THR A 126 -13.40 -4.12 -7.32
CA THR A 126 -14.78 -4.16 -6.80
C THR A 126 -15.39 -5.53 -7.05
N SER A 127 -16.25 -5.99 -6.14
CA SER A 127 -17.05 -7.18 -6.35
C SER A 127 -18.00 -6.93 -7.54
N GLY A 128 -17.69 -7.53 -8.68
CA GLY A 128 -18.53 -7.38 -9.87
C GLY A 128 -19.86 -8.11 -9.70
N THR A 129 -20.96 -7.48 -10.08
CA THR A 129 -22.29 -8.11 -10.16
C THR A 129 -22.35 -9.25 -11.19
N THR A 130 -21.32 -9.40 -12.03
CA THR A 130 -21.20 -10.38 -13.12
C THR A 130 -20.25 -11.54 -12.79
N GLY A 131 -19.85 -11.72 -11.53
CA GLY A 131 -19.05 -12.87 -11.07
C GLY A 131 -17.52 -12.67 -11.12
N TYR A 132 -17.01 -11.65 -11.80
CA TYR A 132 -15.55 -11.33 -11.80
C TYR A 132 -15.29 -9.95 -11.21
N SER A 133 -14.26 -9.88 -10.36
CA SER A 133 -13.79 -8.62 -9.80
C SER A 133 -13.26 -7.70 -10.91
N LYS A 134 -13.74 -6.45 -10.95
CA LYS A 134 -13.32 -5.45 -11.93
C LYS A 134 -12.29 -4.52 -11.30
N GLY A 135 -11.15 -4.32 -11.98
CA GLY A 135 -10.12 -3.38 -11.57
C GLY A 135 -10.45 -1.94 -12.01
N VAL A 136 -10.59 -1.04 -11.06
CA VAL A 136 -10.77 0.40 -11.29
C VAL A 136 -9.41 1.08 -11.19
N MET A 137 -8.95 1.66 -12.28
CA MET A 137 -7.67 2.37 -12.36
C MET A 137 -7.86 3.81 -11.88
N LEU A 138 -7.07 4.23 -10.90
CA LEU A 138 -7.07 5.58 -10.37
C LEU A 138 -5.69 6.23 -10.56
N THR A 139 -5.70 7.46 -11.07
CA THR A 139 -4.50 8.24 -11.35
C THR A 139 -4.14 9.14 -10.16
N VAL A 140 -2.96 9.75 -10.21
CA VAL A 140 -2.55 10.79 -9.25
C VAL A 140 -3.61 11.89 -9.18
N ASN A 141 -4.16 12.33 -10.34
CA ASN A 141 -5.16 13.39 -10.39
C ASN A 141 -6.47 13.01 -9.65
N ASN A 142 -6.89 11.75 -9.72
CA ASN A 142 -8.07 11.29 -8.98
C ASN A 142 -7.85 11.38 -7.46
N LEU A 143 -6.65 11.02 -6.97
CA LEU A 143 -6.32 11.08 -5.55
C LEU A 143 -6.14 12.53 -5.06
N THR A 144 -5.46 13.38 -5.83
CA THR A 144 -5.24 14.78 -5.47
C THR A 144 -6.53 15.59 -5.44
N GLY A 145 -7.52 15.23 -6.27
CA GLY A 145 -8.86 15.80 -6.21
C GLY A 145 -9.50 15.61 -4.84
N ASN A 146 -9.44 14.40 -4.29
CA ASN A 146 -9.96 14.10 -2.94
C ASN A 146 -9.20 14.86 -1.84
N VAL A 147 -7.87 14.95 -1.95
CA VAL A 147 -7.05 15.73 -1.00
C VAL A 147 -7.40 17.21 -1.06
N SER A 148 -7.59 17.75 -2.26
CA SER A 148 -7.99 19.16 -2.46
C SER A 148 -9.37 19.45 -1.87
N PHE A 149 -10.32 18.54 -2.05
CA PHE A 149 -11.64 18.63 -1.42
C PHE A 149 -11.53 18.63 0.12
N ALA A 150 -10.78 17.70 0.69
CA ALA A 150 -10.58 17.64 2.14
C ALA A 150 -9.91 18.91 2.68
N ARG A 151 -8.92 19.46 1.98
CA ARG A 151 -8.29 20.75 2.34
C ARG A 151 -9.29 21.91 2.28
N GLY A 152 -10.17 21.92 1.30
CA GLY A 152 -11.24 22.90 1.19
C GLY A 152 -12.20 22.88 2.39
N MET A 153 -12.53 21.68 2.89
CA MET A 153 -13.37 21.53 4.09
C MET A 153 -12.70 22.06 5.37
N VAL A 154 -11.37 21.96 5.47
CA VAL A 154 -10.60 22.50 6.63
C VAL A 154 -10.55 24.03 6.61
N ASN A 155 -10.55 24.64 5.42
CA ASN A 155 -10.42 26.08 5.22
C ASN A 155 -11.77 26.84 5.11
N THR A 156 -12.90 26.20 5.43
CA THR A 156 -14.19 26.89 5.38
C THR A 156 -14.27 28.04 6.37
N GLN A 157 -14.80 29.18 5.96
CA GLN A 157 -14.92 30.44 6.72
C GLN A 157 -15.73 30.33 8.04
N THR A 158 -16.26 29.18 8.36
CA THR A 158 -17.07 28.92 9.56
C THR A 158 -16.24 28.66 10.83
N GLY A 159 -14.91 28.70 10.77
CA GLY A 159 -14.04 28.55 11.95
C GLY A 159 -14.00 27.13 12.56
N THR A 160 -14.73 26.18 12.01
CA THR A 160 -14.71 24.79 12.46
C THR A 160 -13.54 24.05 11.79
N HIS A 161 -12.44 23.92 12.49
CA HIS A 161 -11.32 23.08 12.06
C HIS A 161 -11.66 21.61 12.35
N TYR A 162 -12.06 20.87 11.34
CA TYR A 162 -12.32 19.42 11.50
C TYR A 162 -11.07 18.61 11.81
N PHE A 163 -9.88 19.10 11.39
CA PHE A 163 -8.60 18.45 11.64
C PHE A 163 -7.66 19.42 12.36
N VAL A 164 -7.44 19.19 13.64
CA VAL A 164 -6.53 19.98 14.48
C VAL A 164 -5.39 19.08 15.01
N ARG A 165 -4.21 19.66 15.23
CA ARG A 165 -3.12 18.93 15.85
C ARG A 165 -3.55 18.42 17.24
N GLY A 166 -3.39 17.12 17.49
CA GLY A 166 -3.86 16.46 18.71
C GLY A 166 -5.35 16.07 18.69
N GLY A 167 -6.07 16.37 17.61
CA GLY A 167 -7.44 15.92 17.42
C GLY A 167 -7.53 14.39 17.31
N ARG A 168 -8.70 13.85 17.66
CA ARG A 168 -9.01 12.42 17.55
C ARG A 168 -10.05 12.20 16.47
N THR A 169 -9.81 11.25 15.60
CA THR A 169 -10.73 10.89 14.53
C THR A 169 -11.10 9.42 14.65
N LEU A 170 -12.39 9.12 14.52
CA LEU A 170 -12.85 7.75 14.42
C LEU A 170 -12.83 7.32 12.94
N SER A 171 -12.06 6.29 12.63
CA SER A 171 -12.08 5.64 11.31
C SER A 171 -12.73 4.27 11.46
N PHE A 172 -13.90 4.09 10.85
CA PHE A 172 -14.68 2.84 10.89
C PHE A 172 -14.96 2.25 9.50
N LEU A 173 -14.51 2.94 8.46
CA LEU A 173 -14.58 2.42 7.10
C LEU A 173 -13.41 1.47 6.85
N PRO A 174 -13.66 0.38 6.08
CA PRO A 174 -12.63 -0.59 5.73
C PRO A 174 -11.49 0.02 4.92
#